data_052efee4d040a122abc575a94e88449c
#
_entry.id   052efee4d040a122abc575a94e88449c
#
_cell.length_a   1.000
_cell.length_b   1.000
_cell.length_c   1.000
_cell.angle_alpha   90.00
_cell.angle_beta   90.00
_cell.angle_gamma   90.00
#
_symmetry.space_group_name_H-M   'P 1'
#
loop_
_entity.id
_entity.type
_entity.pdbx_description
1 polymer ?
#
loop_
_entity_poly.entity_id
_entity_poly.type
_entity_poly.pdbx_seq_one_letter_code
_entity_poly.pdbx_strand_id
1 'polypeptide(L)'
;KMKATREAFGNHLPVMGDKYDNIVALDADLGKATKIASFKEKHPDRFFQIGIAEANMIGISSGLSEYGYKVFLASFGSFLTGRYDIIRCSLAYSKRPVVMVGTHVGMAIGKDGVTQMGLEDVSIMRALPNIKILNPATYTEAIKVIEYLCETELDSPHYLRLGRQPVEDIEMPFEFGKGQIVKWGAYDEGPDITIFSTGCILGDVIDAAHLIDERTPNRVRVINFPTLKPIDREIIIESAKESKYL
;
A
#
# COMPACT_ATOMS: atom_id res chain seq x y z
N LYS A 1 -10.39 -16.65 4.05
CA LYS A 1 -10.69 -16.01 5.35
C LYS A 1 -10.48 -14.50 5.20
N MET A 2 -11.45 -13.70 5.61
CA MET A 2 -11.36 -12.24 5.49
C MET A 2 -10.40 -11.66 6.53
N LYS A 3 -9.44 -10.81 6.08
CA LYS A 3 -8.48 -10.09 6.92
C LYS A 3 -8.20 -8.70 6.34
N ALA A 4 -7.90 -7.72 7.19
CA ALA A 4 -7.52 -6.39 6.73
C ALA A 4 -6.02 -6.32 6.34
N THR A 5 -5.69 -5.55 5.30
CA THR A 5 -4.29 -5.41 4.85
C THR A 5 -3.40 -4.78 5.92
N ARG A 6 -3.94 -3.86 6.79
CA ARG A 6 -3.18 -3.34 7.95
C ARG A 6 -2.84 -4.40 8.99
N GLU A 7 -3.61 -5.50 9.08
CA GLU A 7 -3.29 -6.61 9.99
C GLU A 7 -2.06 -7.39 9.49
N ALA A 8 -1.87 -7.50 8.17
CA ALA A 8 -0.64 -8.04 7.61
C ALA A 8 0.58 -7.24 8.07
N PHE A 9 0.49 -5.92 8.04
CA PHE A 9 1.55 -5.03 8.53
C PHE A 9 1.87 -5.28 10.00
N GLY A 10 0.86 -5.28 10.87
CA GLY A 10 1.06 -5.53 12.30
C GLY A 10 1.63 -6.92 12.62
N ASN A 11 1.19 -7.93 11.87
CA ASN A 11 1.61 -9.30 12.12
C ASN A 11 2.99 -9.61 11.52
N HIS A 12 3.36 -8.99 10.41
CA HIS A 12 4.54 -9.39 9.65
C HIS A 12 5.77 -8.49 9.87
N LEU A 13 5.60 -7.19 10.13
CA LEU A 13 6.74 -6.31 10.42
C LEU A 13 7.59 -6.78 11.61
N PRO A 14 7.00 -7.27 12.73
CA PRO A 14 7.79 -7.85 13.82
C PRO A 14 8.61 -9.08 13.41
N VAL A 15 8.10 -9.89 12.47
CA VAL A 15 8.82 -11.06 11.93
C VAL A 15 10.03 -10.61 11.11
N MET A 16 9.85 -9.55 10.31
CA MET A 16 10.96 -8.95 9.57
C MET A 16 11.99 -8.30 10.51
N GLY A 17 11.53 -7.75 11.64
CA GLY A 17 12.41 -7.25 12.69
C GLY A 17 13.30 -8.31 13.33
N ASP A 18 12.91 -9.59 13.33
CA ASP A 18 13.77 -10.71 13.77
C ASP A 18 14.89 -11.00 12.76
N LYS A 19 14.64 -10.74 11.48
CA LYS A 19 15.60 -10.99 10.40
C LYS A 19 16.58 -9.84 10.18
N TYR A 20 16.13 -8.60 10.43
CA TYR A 20 16.86 -7.37 10.11
C TYR A 20 16.93 -6.42 11.30
N ASP A 21 18.10 -6.33 11.90
CA ASP A 21 18.33 -5.53 13.11
C ASP A 21 18.29 -4.01 12.86
N ASN A 22 18.41 -3.58 11.62
CA ASN A 22 18.35 -2.18 11.24
C ASN A 22 16.92 -1.65 11.00
N ILE A 23 15.88 -2.48 11.14
CA ILE A 23 14.49 -2.03 11.05
C ILE A 23 14.11 -1.30 12.34
N VAL A 24 13.60 -0.07 12.19
CA VAL A 24 13.03 0.75 13.26
C VAL A 24 11.62 1.19 12.92
N ALA A 25 10.78 1.35 13.94
CA ALA A 25 9.38 1.71 13.79
C ALA A 25 9.02 2.97 14.60
N LEU A 26 8.28 3.90 13.99
CA LEU A 26 7.85 5.15 14.61
C LEU A 26 6.32 5.25 14.62
N ASP A 27 5.78 5.71 15.73
CA ASP A 27 4.34 5.89 15.96
C ASP A 27 4.00 7.29 16.47
N ALA A 28 2.88 7.84 15.97
CA ALA A 28 2.33 9.11 16.42
C ALA A 28 1.02 8.89 17.22
N ASP A 29 1.09 8.06 18.26
CA ASP A 29 -0.01 7.72 19.19
C ASP A 29 -1.20 6.99 18.56
N LEU A 30 -1.02 6.34 17.43
CA LEU A 30 -2.03 5.54 16.74
C LEU A 30 -1.66 4.05 16.60
N GLY A 31 -0.66 3.59 17.35
CA GLY A 31 -0.04 2.28 17.19
C GLY A 31 -1.01 1.09 17.23
N LYS A 32 -2.03 1.13 18.08
CA LYS A 32 -3.07 0.09 18.13
C LYS A 32 -3.95 0.09 16.86
N ALA A 33 -4.29 1.27 16.36
CA ALA A 33 -5.15 1.42 15.19
C ALA A 33 -4.39 1.08 13.90
N THR A 34 -3.16 1.54 13.75
CA THR A 34 -2.29 1.26 12.60
C THR A 34 -1.68 -0.14 12.62
N LYS A 35 -1.69 -0.80 13.78
CA LYS A 35 -1.07 -2.11 14.07
C LYS A 35 0.45 -2.06 14.24
N ILE A 36 1.11 -0.90 14.17
CA ILE A 36 2.56 -0.79 14.37
C ILE A 36 3.00 -1.11 15.81
N ALA A 37 2.06 -1.03 16.78
CA ALA A 37 2.33 -1.34 18.19
C ALA A 37 2.82 -2.77 18.41
N SER A 38 2.46 -3.73 17.54
CA SER A 38 2.96 -5.10 17.62
C SER A 38 4.48 -5.21 17.42
N PHE A 39 5.08 -4.27 16.70
CA PHE A 39 6.54 -4.20 16.58
C PHE A 39 7.18 -3.83 17.93
N LYS A 40 6.57 -2.90 18.69
CA LYS A 40 7.02 -2.54 20.04
C LYS A 40 7.04 -3.72 21.01
N GLU A 41 6.04 -4.59 20.92
CA GLU A 41 5.93 -5.76 21.80
C GLU A 41 7.12 -6.71 21.67
N LYS A 42 7.68 -6.80 20.46
CA LYS A 42 8.79 -7.71 20.14
C LYS A 42 10.15 -7.02 20.11
N HIS A 43 10.20 -5.77 19.66
CA HIS A 43 11.42 -4.98 19.47
C HIS A 43 11.32 -3.61 20.14
N PRO A 44 11.18 -3.53 21.48
CA PRO A 44 10.94 -2.27 22.20
C PRO A 44 12.06 -1.24 22.02
N ASP A 45 13.31 -1.70 21.91
CA ASP A 45 14.50 -0.83 21.76
C ASP A 45 14.62 -0.21 20.35
N ARG A 46 13.83 -0.67 19.41
CA ARG A 46 13.77 -0.17 18.01
C ARG A 46 12.43 0.46 17.67
N PHE A 47 11.64 0.79 18.70
CA PHE A 47 10.35 1.44 18.56
C PHE A 47 10.35 2.81 19.23
N PHE A 48 9.94 3.84 18.49
CA PHE A 48 9.92 5.21 18.94
C PHE A 48 8.50 5.76 18.95
N GLN A 49 7.99 6.08 20.15
CA GLN A 49 6.73 6.79 20.31
C GLN A 49 6.99 8.29 20.26
N ILE A 50 6.45 8.99 19.27
CA ILE A 50 6.69 10.42 19.03
C ILE A 50 5.57 11.29 19.63
N GLY A 51 4.45 10.69 20.01
CA GLY A 51 3.23 11.41 20.39
C GLY A 51 2.44 11.90 19.17
N ILE A 52 1.41 12.69 19.39
CA ILE A 52 0.55 13.25 18.33
C ILE A 52 1.30 14.37 17.59
N ALA A 53 2.31 13.98 16.82
CA ALA A 53 3.24 14.90 16.15
C ALA A 53 3.79 14.33 14.84
N GLU A 54 2.92 14.10 13.86
CA GLU A 54 3.28 13.47 12.58
C GLU A 54 4.37 14.22 11.83
N ALA A 55 4.37 15.55 11.86
CA ALA A 55 5.43 16.35 11.23
C ALA A 55 6.82 16.06 11.85
N ASN A 56 6.88 15.97 13.19
CA ASN A 56 8.10 15.60 13.91
C ASN A 56 8.52 14.16 13.62
N MET A 57 7.56 13.23 13.59
CA MET A 57 7.79 11.83 13.23
C MET A 57 8.43 11.70 11.84
N ILE A 58 7.96 12.45 10.85
CA ILE A 58 8.52 12.48 9.50
C ILE A 58 9.96 13.03 9.52
N GLY A 59 10.22 14.12 10.25
CA GLY A 59 11.55 14.68 10.39
C GLY A 59 12.55 13.73 11.06
N ILE A 60 12.15 13.08 12.15
CA ILE A 60 12.97 12.08 12.84
C ILE A 60 13.26 10.89 11.91
N SER A 61 12.25 10.41 11.18
CA SER A 61 12.43 9.30 10.24
C SER A 61 13.43 9.61 9.14
N SER A 62 13.45 10.84 8.64
CA SER A 62 14.45 11.32 7.68
C SER A 62 15.86 11.22 8.24
N GLY A 63 16.07 11.67 9.49
CA GLY A 63 17.38 11.57 10.17
C GLY A 63 17.81 10.12 10.40
N LEU A 64 16.94 9.27 10.91
CA LEU A 64 17.25 7.86 11.14
C LEU A 64 17.63 7.12 9.84
N SER A 65 16.95 7.43 8.73
CA SER A 65 17.27 6.81 7.44
C SER A 65 18.67 7.21 6.93
N GLU A 66 19.17 8.40 7.29
CA GLU A 66 20.55 8.84 6.96
C GLU A 66 21.61 7.99 7.68
N TYR A 67 21.30 7.49 8.86
CA TYR A 67 22.19 6.62 9.62
C TYR A 67 22.07 5.12 9.24
N GLY A 68 21.41 4.81 8.13
CA GLY A 68 21.31 3.45 7.60
C GLY A 68 20.21 2.60 8.22
N TYR A 69 19.31 3.20 9.00
CA TYR A 69 18.14 2.49 9.49
C TYR A 69 17.08 2.36 8.39
N LYS A 70 16.44 1.22 8.33
CA LYS A 70 15.24 0.98 7.54
C LYS A 70 14.02 1.40 8.34
N VAL A 71 13.50 2.58 8.04
CA VAL A 71 12.52 3.25 8.87
C VAL A 71 11.10 3.03 8.37
N PHE A 72 10.25 2.50 9.25
CA PHE A 72 8.80 2.43 9.06
C PHE A 72 8.11 3.41 10.01
N LEU A 73 7.35 4.34 9.48
CA LEU A 73 6.47 5.19 10.28
C LEU A 73 5.01 4.92 9.92
N ALA A 74 4.10 4.95 10.90
CA ALA A 74 2.69 4.68 10.66
C ALA A 74 1.76 5.71 11.30
N SER A 75 0.78 6.17 10.51
CA SER A 75 -0.35 6.96 10.96
C SER A 75 -1.55 6.71 10.04
N PHE A 76 -2.66 7.43 10.22
CA PHE A 76 -3.73 7.41 9.22
C PHE A 76 -3.29 8.13 7.95
N GLY A 77 -3.76 7.67 6.80
CA GLY A 77 -3.40 8.26 5.51
C GLY A 77 -3.73 9.76 5.45
N SER A 78 -4.88 10.18 5.97
CA SER A 78 -5.28 11.59 6.07
C SER A 78 -4.34 12.45 6.93
N PHE A 79 -3.80 11.89 8.01
CA PHE A 79 -2.89 12.63 8.89
C PHE A 79 -1.48 12.75 8.29
N LEU A 80 -1.01 11.73 7.61
CA LEU A 80 0.25 11.81 6.86
C LEU A 80 0.15 12.82 5.72
N THR A 81 -0.88 12.74 4.89
CA THR A 81 -1.05 13.65 3.75
C THR A 81 -1.28 15.09 4.17
N GLY A 82 -1.87 15.30 5.35
CA GLY A 82 -1.95 16.61 5.99
C GLY A 82 -0.60 17.26 6.34
N ARG A 83 0.51 16.51 6.23
CA ARG A 83 1.90 16.98 6.43
C ARG A 83 2.68 17.00 5.11
N TYR A 84 2.01 17.36 4.05
CA TYR A 84 2.54 17.34 2.68
C TYR A 84 3.85 18.11 2.51
N ASP A 85 3.95 19.29 3.11
CA ASP A 85 5.13 20.15 3.06
C ASP A 85 6.38 19.48 3.66
N ILE A 86 6.23 18.83 4.81
CA ILE A 86 7.33 18.11 5.47
C ILE A 86 7.72 16.86 4.67
N ILE A 87 6.74 16.11 4.17
CA ILE A 87 7.02 14.95 3.30
C ILE A 87 7.77 15.39 2.05
N ARG A 88 7.33 16.50 1.43
CA ARG A 88 7.95 17.06 0.23
C ARG A 88 9.41 17.41 0.45
N CYS A 89 9.72 18.14 1.54
CA CYS A 89 11.05 18.65 1.80
C CYS A 89 11.97 17.59 2.43
N SER A 90 11.49 16.91 3.48
CA SER A 90 12.34 16.02 4.27
C SER A 90 12.52 14.63 3.67
N LEU A 91 11.55 14.15 2.87
CA LEU A 91 11.61 12.81 2.31
C LEU A 91 11.75 12.82 0.79
N ALA A 92 10.81 13.45 0.08
CA ALA A 92 10.76 13.36 -1.38
C ALA A 92 11.93 14.11 -2.07
N TYR A 93 12.20 15.35 -1.66
CA TYR A 93 13.33 16.14 -2.18
C TYR A 93 14.67 15.50 -1.83
N SER A 94 14.82 15.07 -0.59
CA SER A 94 16.06 14.48 -0.06
C SER A 94 16.23 13.01 -0.42
N LYS A 95 15.25 12.38 -1.12
CA LYS A 95 15.22 10.95 -1.50
C LYS A 95 15.45 10.00 -0.32
N ARG A 96 14.91 10.32 0.86
CA ARG A 96 15.10 9.49 2.05
C ARG A 96 14.35 8.16 1.94
N PRO A 97 15.01 7.01 2.15
CA PRO A 97 14.41 5.70 2.02
C PRO A 97 13.55 5.33 3.25
N VAL A 98 12.49 6.11 3.46
CA VAL A 98 11.54 5.93 4.56
C VAL A 98 10.26 5.29 4.03
N VAL A 99 9.72 4.31 4.74
CA VAL A 99 8.43 3.70 4.45
C VAL A 99 7.35 4.39 5.30
N MET A 100 6.50 5.16 4.65
CA MET A 100 5.32 5.80 5.25
C MET A 100 4.13 4.85 5.11
N VAL A 101 3.62 4.33 6.23
CA VAL A 101 2.47 3.43 6.24
C VAL A 101 1.21 4.24 6.57
N GLY A 102 0.43 4.55 5.52
CA GLY A 102 -0.88 5.19 5.64
C GLY A 102 -1.98 4.16 5.80
N THR A 103 -2.58 4.07 6.98
CA THR A 103 -3.73 3.20 7.24
C THR A 103 -5.04 3.97 7.20
N HIS A 104 -6.18 3.27 7.34
CA HIS A 104 -7.51 3.88 7.36
C HIS A 104 -7.81 4.70 6.10
N VAL A 105 -7.36 4.23 4.96
CA VAL A 105 -7.53 4.87 3.67
C VAL A 105 -8.88 4.54 3.03
N GLY A 106 -9.38 5.44 2.19
CA GLY A 106 -10.66 5.30 1.53
C GLY A 106 -11.86 5.54 2.48
N MET A 107 -13.05 5.18 2.03
CA MET A 107 -14.32 5.42 2.75
C MET A 107 -14.64 4.35 3.80
N ALA A 108 -13.98 3.20 3.77
CA ALA A 108 -14.31 2.04 4.62
C ALA A 108 -13.92 2.21 6.10
N ILE A 109 -13.47 3.39 6.50
CA ILE A 109 -13.20 3.73 7.91
C ILE A 109 -14.51 3.78 8.75
N GLY A 110 -15.63 4.07 8.12
CA GLY A 110 -16.95 4.06 8.74
C GLY A 110 -17.21 5.26 9.66
N LYS A 111 -17.63 4.97 10.90
CA LYS A 111 -18.13 5.96 11.85
C LYS A 111 -17.15 7.04 12.32
N ASP A 112 -15.86 6.87 12.09
CA ASP A 112 -14.86 7.86 12.45
C ASP A 112 -14.95 9.13 11.58
N GLY A 113 -15.62 9.03 10.44
CA GLY A 113 -16.04 10.16 9.62
C GLY A 113 -14.96 10.70 8.68
N VAL A 114 -15.36 11.72 7.90
CA VAL A 114 -14.60 12.27 6.78
C VAL A 114 -13.23 12.86 7.17
N THR A 115 -13.11 13.39 8.37
CA THR A 115 -11.83 13.99 8.84
C THR A 115 -10.71 12.98 9.00
N GLN A 116 -11.03 11.70 9.00
CA GLN A 116 -10.06 10.61 9.17
C GLN A 116 -9.95 9.73 7.92
N MET A 117 -10.81 9.95 6.90
CA MET A 117 -10.76 9.24 5.63
C MET A 117 -9.60 9.75 4.77
N GLY A 118 -8.69 8.86 4.39
CA GLY A 118 -7.66 9.17 3.38
C GLY A 118 -8.25 8.98 1.99
N LEU A 119 -8.89 10.00 1.42
CA LEU A 119 -9.54 9.93 0.10
C LEU A 119 -8.60 10.42 -1.01
N GLU A 120 -7.88 11.50 -0.76
CA GLU A 120 -6.99 12.17 -1.70
C GLU A 120 -5.52 11.73 -1.59
N ASP A 121 -5.23 10.80 -0.70
CA ASP A 121 -3.87 10.37 -0.33
C ASP A 121 -3.02 9.94 -1.53
N VAL A 122 -3.58 9.14 -2.44
CA VAL A 122 -2.88 8.70 -3.65
C VAL A 122 -2.57 9.88 -4.57
N SER A 123 -3.52 10.81 -4.77
CA SER A 123 -3.34 11.98 -5.62
C SER A 123 -2.21 12.88 -5.10
N ILE A 124 -2.22 13.18 -3.81
CA ILE A 124 -1.21 14.02 -3.14
C ILE A 124 0.16 13.38 -3.20
N MET A 125 0.28 12.10 -2.81
CA MET A 125 1.57 11.39 -2.83
C MET A 125 2.09 11.17 -4.26
N ARG A 126 1.19 10.95 -5.22
CA ARG A 126 1.57 10.75 -6.62
C ARG A 126 2.16 12.03 -7.25
N ALA A 127 1.72 13.21 -6.82
CA ALA A 127 2.24 14.48 -7.29
C ALA A 127 3.70 14.74 -6.88
N LEU A 128 4.15 14.17 -5.75
CA LEU A 128 5.53 14.34 -5.28
C LEU A 128 6.51 13.51 -6.11
N PRO A 129 7.63 14.09 -6.60
CA PRO A 129 8.68 13.32 -7.24
C PRO A 129 9.32 12.34 -6.24
N ASN A 130 9.99 11.31 -6.76
CA ASN A 130 10.73 10.30 -6.00
C ASN A 130 9.90 9.39 -5.06
N ILE A 131 8.65 9.70 -4.73
CA ILE A 131 7.81 8.79 -3.92
C ILE A 131 7.35 7.61 -4.76
N LYS A 132 7.51 6.41 -4.22
CA LYS A 132 6.89 5.17 -4.72
C LYS A 132 5.58 4.93 -3.96
N ILE A 133 4.59 4.34 -4.61
CA ILE A 133 3.27 4.10 -3.99
C ILE A 133 2.87 2.65 -4.18
N LEU A 134 2.60 1.98 -3.05
CA LEU A 134 2.14 0.60 -2.98
C LEU A 134 0.76 0.53 -2.33
N ASN A 135 -0.15 -0.22 -2.93
CA ASN A 135 -1.53 -0.36 -2.49
C ASN A 135 -2.00 -1.83 -2.65
N PRO A 136 -1.53 -2.73 -1.78
CA PRO A 136 -1.89 -4.14 -1.87
C PRO A 136 -3.39 -4.35 -1.67
N ALA A 137 -3.94 -5.33 -2.40
CA ALA A 137 -5.36 -5.64 -2.41
C ALA A 137 -5.76 -6.61 -1.29
N THR A 138 -4.89 -7.56 -0.92
CA THR A 138 -5.19 -8.64 0.02
C THR A 138 -4.18 -8.70 1.17
N TYR A 139 -4.52 -9.50 2.18
CA TYR A 139 -3.63 -9.73 3.33
C TYR A 139 -2.32 -10.39 2.90
N THR A 140 -2.39 -11.43 2.09
CA THR A 140 -1.21 -12.16 1.60
C THR A 140 -0.34 -11.29 0.68
N GLU A 141 -0.95 -10.49 -0.20
CA GLU A 141 -0.21 -9.54 -1.04
C GLU A 141 0.48 -8.46 -0.18
N ALA A 142 -0.19 -7.96 0.87
CA ALA A 142 0.42 -6.99 1.79
C ALA A 142 1.65 -7.57 2.51
N ILE A 143 1.65 -8.86 2.87
CA ILE A 143 2.85 -9.55 3.41
C ILE A 143 4.00 -9.48 2.40
N LYS A 144 3.77 -9.87 1.15
CA LYS A 144 4.80 -9.85 0.09
C LYS A 144 5.36 -8.44 -0.17
N VAL A 145 4.49 -7.43 -0.10
CA VAL A 145 4.91 -6.01 -0.19
C VAL A 145 5.80 -5.61 0.99
N ILE A 146 5.46 -6.03 2.21
CA ILE A 146 6.27 -5.73 3.41
C ILE A 146 7.62 -6.43 3.33
N GLU A 147 7.67 -7.70 2.89
CA GLU A 147 8.90 -8.42 2.64
C GLU A 147 9.78 -7.67 1.63
N TYR A 148 9.23 -7.28 0.49
CA TYR A 148 9.94 -6.47 -0.50
C TYR A 148 10.53 -5.19 0.11
N LEU A 149 9.73 -4.43 0.87
CA LEU A 149 10.18 -3.19 1.51
C LEU A 149 11.27 -3.43 2.56
N CYS A 150 11.27 -4.58 3.22
CA CYS A 150 12.29 -4.95 4.20
C CYS A 150 13.56 -5.51 3.57
N GLU A 151 13.46 -6.27 2.48
CA GLU A 151 14.56 -6.99 1.85
C GLU A 151 15.32 -6.17 0.80
N THR A 152 14.61 -5.22 0.15
CA THR A 152 15.21 -4.38 -0.87
C THR A 152 15.93 -3.18 -0.27
N GLU A 153 17.07 -2.81 -0.83
CA GLU A 153 17.69 -1.52 -0.57
C GLU A 153 16.88 -0.41 -1.27
N LEU A 154 16.23 0.42 -0.45
CA LEU A 154 15.36 1.48 -0.96
C LEU A 154 16.18 2.73 -1.29
N ASP A 155 15.89 3.34 -2.43
CA ASP A 155 16.56 4.55 -2.96
C ASP A 155 15.78 5.85 -2.76
N SER A 156 14.57 5.73 -2.21
CA SER A 156 13.61 6.82 -2.16
C SER A 156 12.46 6.50 -1.20
N PRO A 157 11.62 7.49 -0.81
CA PRO A 157 10.51 7.24 0.08
C PRO A 157 9.41 6.40 -0.58
N HIS A 158 8.82 5.53 0.22
CA HIS A 158 7.71 4.67 -0.18
C HIS A 158 6.47 4.99 0.66
N TYR A 159 5.32 5.09 0.01
CA TYR A 159 4.02 5.18 0.66
C TYR A 159 3.29 3.85 0.51
N LEU A 160 3.12 3.15 1.64
CA LEU A 160 2.36 1.91 1.73
C LEU A 160 0.95 2.21 2.23
N ARG A 161 -0.02 2.00 1.36
CA ARG A 161 -1.44 2.30 1.59
C ARG A 161 -2.18 1.06 2.06
N LEU A 162 -2.79 1.07 3.25
CA LEU A 162 -3.42 -0.09 3.85
C LEU A 162 -4.84 0.18 4.32
N GLY A 163 -5.77 -0.73 3.98
CA GLY A 163 -7.17 -0.67 4.37
C GLY A 163 -7.43 -1.17 5.80
N ARG A 164 -8.52 -0.65 6.39
CA ARG A 164 -9.06 -1.10 7.68
C ARG A 164 -10.04 -2.25 7.52
N GLN A 165 -10.81 -2.25 6.44
CA GLN A 165 -11.82 -3.27 6.18
C GLN A 165 -11.19 -4.64 5.94
N PRO A 166 -11.79 -5.71 6.47
CA PRO A 166 -11.44 -7.06 6.07
C PRO A 166 -11.80 -7.29 4.60
N VAL A 167 -10.91 -7.92 3.87
CA VAL A 167 -11.09 -8.31 2.47
C VAL A 167 -10.87 -9.80 2.33
N GLU A 168 -11.38 -10.39 1.25
CA GLU A 168 -11.07 -11.76 0.89
C GLU A 168 -9.56 -11.89 0.61
N ASP A 169 -8.96 -12.94 1.14
CA ASP A 169 -7.53 -13.19 0.97
C ASP A 169 -7.32 -14.07 -0.26
N ILE A 170 -7.03 -13.46 -1.36
CA ILE A 170 -6.70 -14.09 -2.65
C ILE A 170 -5.18 -14.13 -2.75
N GLU A 171 -4.63 -15.32 -2.91
CA GLU A 171 -3.20 -15.46 -3.11
C GLU A 171 -2.80 -15.02 -4.52
N MET A 172 -1.87 -14.07 -4.60
CA MET A 172 -1.36 -13.52 -5.84
C MET A 172 0.17 -13.39 -5.79
N PRO A 173 0.86 -13.48 -6.93
CA PRO A 173 2.27 -13.09 -6.99
C PRO A 173 2.39 -11.59 -6.69
N PHE A 174 3.60 -11.15 -6.31
CA PHE A 174 3.94 -9.73 -6.21
C PHE A 174 5.28 -9.49 -6.90
N GLU A 175 5.29 -8.51 -7.78
CA GLU A 175 6.49 -7.95 -8.38
C GLU A 175 6.35 -6.43 -8.40
N PHE A 176 7.36 -5.74 -7.87
CA PHE A 176 7.33 -4.28 -7.78
C PHE A 176 7.27 -3.64 -9.18
N GLY A 177 6.30 -2.74 -9.36
CA GLY A 177 6.10 -2.04 -10.62
C GLY A 177 5.34 -2.82 -11.69
N LYS A 178 4.87 -4.05 -11.40
CA LYS A 178 4.10 -4.87 -12.33
C LYS A 178 2.64 -5.00 -11.95
N GLY A 179 1.77 -4.93 -12.97
CA GLY A 179 0.38 -5.31 -12.89
C GLY A 179 0.20 -6.82 -13.00
N GLN A 180 -0.85 -7.36 -12.40
CA GLN A 180 -1.09 -8.80 -12.33
C GLN A 180 -2.47 -9.15 -12.85
N ILE A 181 -2.54 -10.03 -13.83
CA ILE A 181 -3.82 -10.58 -14.31
C ILE A 181 -4.34 -11.55 -13.25
N VAL A 182 -5.43 -11.17 -12.56
CA VAL A 182 -6.01 -11.93 -11.45
C VAL A 182 -7.30 -12.67 -11.85
N LYS A 183 -7.93 -12.22 -12.93
CA LYS A 183 -9.04 -12.91 -13.55
C LYS A 183 -8.89 -12.85 -15.06
N TRP A 184 -8.85 -14.03 -15.67
CA TRP A 184 -8.86 -14.22 -17.11
C TRP A 184 -9.41 -15.61 -17.43
N GLY A 185 -10.33 -15.70 -18.36
CA GLY A 185 -10.80 -16.98 -18.88
C GLY A 185 -9.88 -17.52 -19.98
N ALA A 186 -9.91 -18.84 -20.23
CA ALA A 186 -9.24 -19.45 -21.35
C ALA A 186 -10.04 -19.19 -22.65
N TYR A 187 -9.85 -18.03 -23.23
CA TYR A 187 -10.49 -17.64 -24.49
C TYR A 187 -9.44 -17.51 -25.58
N ASP A 188 -9.72 -18.07 -26.75
CA ASP A 188 -8.83 -17.99 -27.92
C ASP A 188 -8.79 -16.57 -28.53
N GLU A 189 -9.83 -15.78 -28.30
CA GLU A 189 -9.92 -14.37 -28.68
C GLU A 189 -9.72 -13.47 -27.44
N GLY A 190 -9.07 -12.32 -27.59
CA GLY A 190 -8.77 -11.39 -26.50
C GLY A 190 -9.99 -10.91 -25.68
N PRO A 191 -9.80 -10.16 -24.60
CA PRO A 191 -10.87 -9.68 -23.75
C PRO A 191 -11.71 -8.60 -24.46
N ASP A 192 -13.03 -8.60 -24.23
CA ASP A 192 -13.88 -7.48 -24.63
C ASP A 192 -13.70 -6.29 -23.69
N ILE A 193 -13.52 -6.58 -22.39
CA ILE A 193 -13.36 -5.57 -21.32
C ILE A 193 -12.14 -5.91 -20.48
N THR A 194 -11.27 -4.93 -20.21
CA THR A 194 -10.24 -5.05 -19.17
C THR A 194 -10.54 -4.06 -18.06
N ILE A 195 -10.65 -4.55 -16.82
CA ILE A 195 -10.84 -3.73 -15.63
C ILE A 195 -9.51 -3.63 -14.87
N PHE A 196 -9.04 -2.41 -14.65
CA PHE A 196 -7.88 -2.13 -13.80
C PHE A 196 -8.34 -1.88 -12.37
N SER A 197 -7.77 -2.62 -11.43
CA SER A 197 -8.10 -2.53 -10.01
C SER A 197 -6.85 -2.30 -9.16
N THR A 198 -7.03 -1.77 -7.96
CA THR A 198 -5.96 -1.61 -6.96
C THR A 198 -6.52 -1.58 -5.56
N GLY A 199 -5.80 -2.17 -4.61
CA GLY A 199 -6.17 -2.15 -3.21
C GLY A 199 -7.44 -2.94 -2.88
N CYS A 200 -8.03 -2.64 -1.75
CA CYS A 200 -9.06 -3.45 -1.08
C CYS A 200 -10.39 -3.64 -1.84
N ILE A 201 -10.59 -3.01 -2.99
CA ILE A 201 -11.80 -3.20 -3.82
C ILE A 201 -11.70 -4.40 -4.77
N LEU A 202 -10.53 -5.06 -4.86
CA LEU A 202 -10.27 -6.10 -5.85
C LEU A 202 -11.30 -7.24 -5.82
N GLY A 203 -11.72 -7.70 -4.64
CA GLY A 203 -12.74 -8.75 -4.52
C GLY A 203 -14.05 -8.36 -5.20
N ASP A 204 -14.56 -7.17 -4.89
CA ASP A 204 -15.80 -6.65 -5.50
C ASP A 204 -15.68 -6.51 -7.02
N VAL A 205 -14.49 -6.13 -7.53
CA VAL A 205 -14.20 -6.03 -8.97
C VAL A 205 -14.23 -7.40 -9.64
N ILE A 206 -13.66 -8.41 -8.99
CA ILE A 206 -13.69 -9.80 -9.51
C ILE A 206 -15.13 -10.32 -9.56
N ASP A 207 -15.92 -10.09 -8.51
CA ASP A 207 -17.33 -10.46 -8.47
C ASP A 207 -18.14 -9.77 -9.57
N ALA A 208 -17.92 -8.46 -9.75
CA ALA A 208 -18.56 -7.70 -10.84
C ALA A 208 -18.17 -8.25 -12.23
N ALA A 209 -16.89 -8.61 -12.42
CA ALA A 209 -16.43 -9.19 -13.67
C ALA A 209 -17.08 -10.56 -13.96
N HIS A 210 -17.27 -11.40 -12.94
CA HIS A 210 -18.01 -12.66 -13.09
C HIS A 210 -19.48 -12.42 -13.49
N LEU A 211 -20.15 -11.43 -12.86
CA LEU A 211 -21.51 -11.07 -13.21
C LEU A 211 -21.66 -10.58 -14.66
N ILE A 212 -20.66 -9.85 -15.18
CA ILE A 212 -20.65 -9.42 -16.57
C ILE A 212 -20.51 -10.62 -17.50
N ASP A 213 -19.56 -11.52 -17.25
CA ASP A 213 -19.37 -12.74 -18.04
C ASP A 213 -20.64 -13.61 -18.07
N GLU A 214 -21.37 -13.71 -16.95
CA GLU A 214 -22.60 -14.52 -16.85
C GLU A 214 -23.80 -13.90 -17.56
N ARG A 215 -23.91 -12.57 -17.55
CA ARG A 215 -25.12 -11.85 -18.02
C ARG A 215 -25.00 -11.25 -19.40
N THR A 216 -23.80 -11.23 -19.96
CA THR A 216 -23.51 -10.61 -21.26
C THR A 216 -22.56 -11.50 -22.08
N PRO A 217 -22.47 -11.32 -23.39
CA PRO A 217 -21.50 -12.02 -24.22
C PRO A 217 -20.06 -11.48 -24.05
N ASN A 218 -19.85 -10.45 -23.22
CA ASN A 218 -18.55 -9.84 -23.04
C ASN A 218 -17.66 -10.66 -22.10
N ARG A 219 -16.41 -10.79 -22.47
CA ARG A 219 -15.35 -11.48 -21.70
C ARG A 219 -14.54 -10.43 -20.93
N VAL A 220 -14.41 -10.63 -19.61
CA VAL A 220 -13.78 -9.65 -18.73
C VAL A 220 -12.46 -10.16 -18.19
N ARG A 221 -11.41 -9.36 -18.38
CA ARG A 221 -10.11 -9.50 -17.73
C ARG A 221 -10.00 -8.49 -16.58
N VAL A 222 -9.48 -8.93 -15.43
CA VAL A 222 -9.17 -8.06 -14.29
C VAL A 222 -7.67 -8.05 -14.05
N ILE A 223 -7.11 -6.85 -13.94
CA ILE A 223 -5.69 -6.63 -13.65
C ILE A 223 -5.57 -5.84 -12.34
N ASN A 224 -4.88 -6.42 -11.37
CA ASN A 224 -4.55 -5.78 -10.10
C ASN A 224 -3.22 -5.01 -10.19
N PHE A 225 -3.18 -3.80 -9.65
CA PHE A 225 -1.98 -2.97 -9.54
C PHE A 225 -1.60 -2.77 -8.07
N PRO A 226 -0.74 -3.61 -7.48
CA PRO A 226 -0.22 -3.39 -6.13
C PRO A 226 0.77 -2.22 -6.07
N THR A 227 1.34 -1.81 -7.20
CA THR A 227 2.20 -0.63 -7.33
C THR A 227 1.53 0.41 -8.22
N LEU A 228 1.29 1.60 -7.65
CA LEU A 228 0.68 2.73 -8.37
C LEU A 228 1.69 3.73 -8.90
N LYS A 229 2.90 3.73 -8.30
CA LYS A 229 4.01 4.56 -8.77
C LYS A 229 5.35 3.87 -8.44
N PRO A 230 6.10 3.43 -9.46
CA PRO A 230 5.76 3.47 -10.88
C PRO A 230 4.56 2.57 -11.21
N ILE A 231 3.76 2.95 -12.19
CA ILE A 231 2.70 2.09 -12.72
C ILE A 231 3.22 1.26 -13.89
N ASP A 232 2.75 0.05 -14.05
CA ASP A 232 3.06 -0.81 -15.19
C ASP A 232 2.38 -0.28 -16.46
N ARG A 233 3.13 0.50 -17.23
CA ARG A 233 2.61 1.11 -18.46
C ARG A 233 2.46 0.09 -19.58
N GLU A 234 3.28 -0.96 -19.59
CA GLU A 234 3.29 -1.96 -20.65
C GLU A 234 1.97 -2.72 -20.67
N ILE A 235 1.56 -3.28 -19.53
CA ILE A 235 0.30 -4.03 -19.42
C ILE A 235 -0.92 -3.15 -19.70
N ILE A 236 -0.88 -1.85 -19.38
CA ILE A 236 -1.96 -0.90 -19.70
C ILE A 236 -2.05 -0.70 -21.22
N ILE A 237 -0.91 -0.48 -21.88
CA ILE A 237 -0.87 -0.25 -23.34
C ILE A 237 -1.27 -1.50 -24.11
N GLU A 238 -0.80 -2.67 -23.68
CA GLU A 238 -1.18 -3.96 -24.28
C GLU A 238 -2.68 -4.21 -24.11
N SER A 239 -3.22 -3.99 -22.90
CA SER A 239 -4.64 -4.13 -22.64
C SER A 239 -5.50 -3.19 -23.50
N ALA A 240 -5.03 -1.97 -23.73
CA ALA A 240 -5.73 -1.01 -24.57
C ALA A 240 -5.77 -1.40 -26.06
N LYS A 241 -4.80 -2.22 -26.52
CA LYS A 241 -4.80 -2.76 -27.89
C LYS A 241 -5.68 -4.00 -28.05
N GLU A 242 -5.79 -4.79 -26.98
CA GLU A 242 -6.49 -6.07 -26.99
C GLU A 242 -7.99 -5.94 -26.67
N SER A 243 -8.36 -4.99 -25.81
CA SER A 243 -9.73 -4.85 -25.31
C SER A 243 -10.54 -3.81 -26.10
N LYS A 244 -11.82 -4.04 -26.23
CA LYS A 244 -12.77 -3.05 -26.80
C LYS A 244 -13.02 -1.90 -25.79
N TYR A 245 -13.01 -2.23 -24.49
CA TYR A 245 -13.28 -1.28 -23.39
C TYR A 245 -12.24 -1.44 -22.27
N LEU A 246 -11.89 -0.28 -21.66
CA LEU A 246 -11.06 -0.20 -20.45
C LEU A 246 -11.85 0.44 -19.33
#